data_bd83b25b1624dcd8bdcbf1400d6476af
#
_entry.id   bd83b25b1624dcd8bdcbf1400d6476af
#
_cell.length_a   1.000
_cell.length_b   1.000
_cell.length_c   1.000
_cell.angle_alpha   90.00
_cell.angle_beta   90.00
_cell.angle_gamma   90.00
#
_symmetry.space_group_name_H-M   'P 1'
#
loop_
_entity.id
_entity.type
_entity.pdbx_description
1 polymer ?
#
loop_
_entity_poly.entity_id
_entity_poly.type
_entity_poly.pdbx_seq_one_letter_code
_entity_poly.pdbx_strand_id
1 'polypeptide(L)'
;MYVNPSRSAKHGIPYVVVVQSDLLDALATRMTIPLASVTFADKAPERLCPSITIKGEQLRALAHYAAPLPTRSLRQVVANVAPQASTLIAAMDVVIAGV
;
A
#
# COMPACT_ATOMS: atom_id res chain seq x y z
N MET A 1 -1.48 -7.37 3.25
CA MET A 1 -0.20 -6.96 2.63
C MET A 1 0.40 -8.12 1.86
N TYR A 2 0.81 -7.86 0.66
CA TYR A 2 1.34 -8.87 -0.26
C TYR A 2 2.71 -8.48 -0.76
N VAL A 3 3.49 -9.46 -1.20
CA VAL A 3 4.72 -9.17 -1.94
C VAL A 3 4.35 -8.43 -3.23
N ASN A 4 5.07 -7.34 -3.54
CA ASN A 4 4.85 -6.57 -4.76
C ASN A 4 5.22 -7.43 -5.99
N PRO A 5 4.28 -7.69 -6.90
CA PRO A 5 4.56 -8.53 -8.08
C PRO A 5 5.34 -7.81 -9.18
N SER A 6 5.51 -6.51 -9.06
CA SER A 6 6.18 -5.70 -10.10
C SER A 6 7.69 -5.67 -9.90
N ARG A 7 8.41 -5.19 -10.94
CA ARG A 7 9.88 -5.02 -10.88
C ARG A 7 10.30 -4.01 -9.81
N SER A 8 9.43 -3.07 -9.44
CA SER A 8 9.73 -2.08 -8.41
C SER A 8 10.00 -2.71 -7.03
N ALA A 9 9.62 -3.98 -6.82
CA ALA A 9 9.93 -4.71 -5.60
C ALA A 9 11.44 -4.74 -5.32
N LYS A 10 12.27 -4.79 -6.35
CA LYS A 10 13.72 -4.81 -6.23
C LYS A 10 14.34 -3.41 -6.09
N HIS A 11 13.52 -2.36 -6.19
CA HIS A 11 13.97 -0.98 -6.21
C HIS A 11 13.36 -0.17 -5.07
N GLY A 12 13.18 -0.80 -3.90
CA GLY A 12 12.76 -0.10 -2.70
C GLY A 12 11.25 -0.11 -2.43
N ILE A 13 10.46 -0.86 -3.22
CA ILE A 13 9.01 -1.00 -3.03
C ILE A 13 8.66 -2.49 -2.91
N PRO A 14 8.98 -3.14 -1.77
CA PRO A 14 8.89 -4.60 -1.66
C PRO A 14 7.47 -5.13 -1.53
N TYR A 15 6.51 -4.33 -1.10
CA TYR A 15 5.15 -4.82 -0.77
C TYR A 15 4.08 -3.93 -1.34
N VAL A 16 2.85 -4.47 -1.40
CA VAL A 16 1.63 -3.71 -1.69
C VAL A 16 0.56 -4.09 -0.67
N VAL A 17 -0.35 -3.17 -0.39
CA VAL A 17 -1.50 -3.42 0.48
C VAL A 17 -2.80 -3.17 -0.28
N VAL A 18 -3.79 -4.06 -0.09
CA VAL A 18 -5.12 -3.90 -0.68
C VAL A 18 -5.95 -2.97 0.19
N VAL A 19 -6.59 -1.97 -0.43
CA VAL A 19 -7.31 -0.89 0.27
C VAL A 19 -8.75 -0.73 -0.19
N GLN A 20 -9.34 -1.76 -0.77
CA GLN A 20 -10.73 -1.65 -1.23
C GLN A 20 -11.69 -2.42 -0.32
N SER A 21 -12.99 -2.09 -0.44
CA SER A 21 -14.05 -2.77 0.32
C SER A 21 -14.12 -4.26 0.00
N ASP A 22 -14.41 -5.09 1.01
CA ASP A 22 -14.66 -6.53 0.83
C ASP A 22 -15.82 -6.81 -0.11
N LEU A 23 -16.75 -5.87 -0.26
CA LEU A 23 -17.86 -6.00 -1.20
C LEU A 23 -17.39 -6.10 -2.65
N LEU A 24 -16.15 -5.71 -2.93
CA LEU A 24 -15.55 -5.74 -4.27
C LEU A 24 -14.61 -6.93 -4.47
N ASP A 25 -14.61 -7.90 -3.55
CA ASP A 25 -13.68 -9.04 -3.61
C ASP A 25 -13.88 -9.92 -4.84
N ALA A 26 -15.07 -9.90 -5.45
CA ALA A 26 -15.33 -10.67 -6.65
C ALA A 26 -14.69 -10.09 -7.91
N LEU A 27 -14.15 -8.90 -7.84
CA LEU A 27 -13.53 -8.26 -9.00
C LEU A 27 -12.20 -8.92 -9.36
N ALA A 28 -11.85 -8.89 -10.65
CA ALA A 28 -10.59 -9.44 -11.15
C ALA A 28 -9.37 -8.60 -10.75
N THR A 29 -9.59 -7.39 -10.26
CA THR A 29 -8.52 -6.48 -9.82
C THR A 29 -8.74 -6.05 -8.38
N ARG A 30 -7.66 -5.61 -7.74
CA ARG A 30 -7.69 -5.02 -6.39
C ARG A 30 -6.97 -3.68 -6.41
N MET A 31 -7.56 -2.65 -5.79
CA MET A 31 -6.88 -1.37 -5.59
C MET A 31 -5.80 -1.57 -4.53
N THR A 32 -4.57 -1.19 -4.86
CA THR A 32 -3.42 -1.37 -3.97
C THR A 32 -2.67 -0.08 -3.75
N ILE A 33 -2.02 0.03 -2.58
CA ILE A 33 -1.04 1.08 -2.28
C ILE A 33 0.33 0.43 -2.18
N PRO A 34 1.34 0.91 -2.94
CA PRO A 34 2.71 0.41 -2.79
C PRO A 34 3.29 0.80 -1.44
N LEU A 35 4.03 -0.12 -0.82
CA LEU A 35 4.74 0.13 0.43
C LEU A 35 6.24 0.18 0.13
N ALA A 36 6.84 1.34 0.34
CA ALA A 36 8.24 1.57 0.07
C ALA A 36 9.08 1.49 1.35
N SER A 37 10.36 1.16 1.20
CA SER A 37 11.30 1.26 2.30
C SER A 37 11.45 2.72 2.73
N VAL A 38 11.79 2.95 4.01
CA VAL A 38 11.98 4.30 4.54
C VAL A 38 13.10 5.03 3.76
N THR A 39 14.15 4.32 3.40
CA THR A 39 15.27 4.90 2.63
C THR A 39 14.80 5.44 1.27
N PHE A 40 13.86 4.74 0.64
CA PHE A 40 13.33 5.15 -0.66
C PHE A 40 12.43 6.39 -0.55
N ALA A 41 11.65 6.51 0.52
CA ALA A 41 10.56 7.49 0.63
C ALA A 41 10.69 8.41 1.85
N ASP A 42 11.91 8.66 2.34
CA ASP A 42 12.14 9.43 3.57
C ASP A 42 11.72 10.89 3.48
N LYS A 43 11.70 11.46 2.27
CA LYS A 43 11.32 12.87 2.05
C LYS A 43 9.86 13.07 1.70
N ALA A 44 9.08 11.99 1.61
CA ALA A 44 7.67 12.10 1.26
C ALA A 44 6.86 12.70 2.42
N PRO A 45 5.80 13.53 2.14
CA PRO A 45 4.94 14.08 3.19
C PRO A 45 4.23 12.97 3.96
N GLU A 46 4.24 13.07 5.29
CA GLU A 46 3.66 12.03 6.16
C GLU A 46 2.15 11.86 5.94
N ARG A 47 1.42 12.93 5.68
CA ARG A 47 -0.04 12.85 5.46
C ARG A 47 -0.38 12.07 4.19
N LEU A 48 0.44 12.21 3.15
CA LEU A 48 0.25 11.54 1.86
C LEU A 48 0.88 10.16 1.86
N CYS A 49 2.02 10.02 2.54
CA CYS A 49 2.80 8.78 2.56
C CYS A 49 3.06 8.39 4.02
N PRO A 50 2.04 7.92 4.76
CA PRO A 50 2.20 7.62 6.17
C PRO A 50 3.17 6.48 6.41
N SER A 51 3.88 6.57 7.54
CA SER A 51 4.74 5.49 8.00
C SER A 51 3.88 4.42 8.66
N ILE A 52 4.15 3.17 8.33
CA ILE A 52 3.55 2.03 9.02
C ILE A 52 4.65 1.03 9.38
N THR A 53 4.46 0.30 10.48
CA THR A 53 5.42 -0.71 10.92
C THR A 53 4.77 -2.09 10.84
N ILE A 54 5.35 -2.99 10.05
CA ILE A 54 4.85 -4.35 9.86
C ILE A 54 5.98 -5.31 10.21
N LYS A 55 5.75 -6.17 11.21
CA LYS A 55 6.72 -7.19 11.65
C LYS A 55 8.09 -6.59 11.94
N GLY A 56 8.11 -5.42 12.56
CA GLY A 56 9.34 -4.73 12.93
C GLY A 56 10.00 -3.95 11.82
N GLU A 57 9.47 -4.01 10.60
CA GLU A 57 9.98 -3.24 9.46
C GLU A 57 9.15 -1.97 9.28
N GLN A 58 9.83 -0.82 9.22
CA GLN A 58 9.18 0.46 8.99
C GLN A 58 9.09 0.74 7.50
N LEU A 59 7.86 1.04 7.03
CA LEU A 59 7.56 1.24 5.62
C LEU A 59 6.78 2.56 5.43
N ARG A 60 6.83 3.11 4.22
CA ARG A 60 6.03 4.27 3.84
C ARG A 60 4.99 3.84 2.80
N ALA A 61 3.72 4.15 3.07
CA ALA A 61 2.64 3.86 2.13
C ALA A 61 2.54 4.99 1.11
N LEU A 62 2.80 4.69 -0.16
CA LEU A 62 2.79 5.69 -1.24
C LEU A 62 1.37 5.83 -1.80
N ALA A 63 0.48 6.50 -1.07
CA ALA A 63 -0.94 6.57 -1.44
C ALA A 63 -1.17 7.21 -2.82
N HIS A 64 -0.34 8.15 -3.22
CA HIS A 64 -0.45 8.81 -4.53
C HIS A 64 -0.06 7.91 -5.71
N TYR A 65 0.52 6.74 -5.43
CA TYR A 65 0.80 5.71 -6.43
C TYR A 65 -0.19 4.55 -6.36
N ALA A 66 -1.32 4.72 -5.69
CA ALA A 66 -2.35 3.70 -5.63
C ALA A 66 -2.78 3.30 -7.04
N ALA A 67 -2.89 2.01 -7.28
CA ALA A 67 -3.21 1.48 -8.60
C ALA A 67 -3.89 0.12 -8.50
N PRO A 68 -4.74 -0.24 -9.48
CA PRO A 68 -5.31 -1.58 -9.52
C PRO A 68 -4.27 -2.60 -9.98
N LEU A 69 -4.26 -3.76 -9.33
CA LEU A 69 -3.45 -4.90 -9.77
C LEU A 69 -4.36 -6.10 -9.98
N PRO A 70 -4.03 -6.99 -10.94
CA PRO A 70 -4.80 -8.21 -11.11
C PRO A 70 -4.77 -9.06 -9.83
N THR A 71 -5.94 -9.53 -9.41
CA THR A 71 -6.05 -10.37 -8.21
C THR A 71 -5.11 -11.57 -8.28
N ARG A 72 -4.97 -12.17 -9.47
CA ARG A 72 -4.11 -13.33 -9.69
C ARG A 72 -2.63 -13.07 -9.43
N SER A 73 -2.18 -11.81 -9.44
CA SER A 73 -0.78 -11.48 -9.17
C SER A 73 -0.49 -11.26 -7.69
N LEU A 74 -1.52 -11.18 -6.84
CA LEU A 74 -1.40 -11.00 -5.39
C LEU A 74 -1.40 -12.35 -4.71
N ARG A 75 -0.29 -13.07 -4.77
CA ARG A 75 -0.21 -14.47 -4.37
C ARG A 75 0.38 -14.71 -2.99
N GLN A 76 1.36 -13.92 -2.60
CA GLN A 76 2.12 -14.16 -1.38
C GLN A 76 1.73 -13.15 -0.31
N VAL A 77 0.89 -13.59 0.64
CA VAL A 77 0.48 -12.79 1.78
C VAL A 77 1.65 -12.70 2.76
N VAL A 78 1.92 -11.49 3.26
CA VAL A 78 2.98 -11.22 4.23
C VAL A 78 2.41 -10.92 5.60
N ALA A 79 1.37 -10.09 5.69
CA ALA A 79 0.81 -9.66 6.97
C ALA A 79 -0.60 -9.12 6.81
N ASN A 80 -1.33 -9.04 7.92
CA ASN A 80 -2.63 -8.38 7.98
C ASN A 80 -2.43 -6.93 8.43
N VAL A 81 -2.88 -5.98 7.62
CA VAL A 81 -2.72 -4.53 7.90
C VAL A 81 -4.02 -3.89 8.40
N ALA A 82 -5.00 -4.68 8.83
CA ALA A 82 -6.25 -4.13 9.37
C ALA A 82 -6.03 -3.08 10.47
N PRO A 83 -5.05 -3.23 11.39
CA PRO A 83 -4.79 -2.20 12.41
C PRO A 83 -4.38 -0.85 11.82
N GLN A 84 -3.85 -0.80 10.60
CA GLN A 84 -3.43 0.43 9.94
C GLN A 84 -4.45 0.95 8.93
N ALA A 85 -5.63 0.33 8.83
CA ALA A 85 -6.62 0.65 7.79
C ALA A 85 -7.05 2.12 7.81
N SER A 86 -7.31 2.70 8.99
CA SER A 86 -7.74 4.10 9.11
C SER A 86 -6.66 5.06 8.61
N THR A 87 -5.38 4.77 8.90
CA THR A 87 -4.27 5.59 8.44
C THR A 87 -4.16 5.56 6.91
N LEU A 88 -4.33 4.38 6.30
CA LEU A 88 -4.26 4.22 4.86
C LEU A 88 -5.43 4.92 4.16
N ILE A 89 -6.64 4.81 4.72
CA ILE A 89 -7.83 5.48 4.20
C ILE A 89 -7.66 7.01 4.26
N ALA A 90 -7.14 7.53 5.38
CA ALA A 90 -6.88 8.95 5.52
C ALA A 90 -5.89 9.46 4.47
N ALA A 91 -4.85 8.68 4.15
CA ALA A 91 -3.89 9.03 3.11
C ALA A 91 -4.55 9.05 1.73
N MET A 92 -5.45 8.10 1.44
CA MET A 92 -6.20 8.10 0.18
C MET A 92 -7.12 9.30 0.08
N ASP A 93 -7.73 9.74 1.19
CA ASP A 93 -8.56 10.94 1.20
C ASP A 93 -7.74 12.19 0.83
N VAL A 94 -6.49 12.27 1.26
CA VAL A 94 -5.60 13.36 0.86
C VAL A 94 -5.35 13.35 -0.65
N VAL A 95 -5.15 12.17 -1.23
CA VAL A 95 -4.97 12.03 -2.68
C VAL A 95 -6.20 12.51 -3.45
N ILE A 96 -7.39 12.11 -2.99
CA ILE A 96 -8.65 12.34 -3.72
C ILE A 96 -9.15 13.76 -3.49
N ALA A 97 -9.17 14.22 -2.24
CA ALA A 97 -9.80 15.48 -1.85
C ALA A 97 -8.81 16.64 -1.72
N GLY A 98 -7.52 16.38 -1.72
CA GLY A 98 -6.50 17.42 -1.56
C GLY A 98 -6.45 18.01 -0.16
N VAL A 99 -6.91 17.28 0.84
CA VAL A 99 -7.02 17.78 2.21
C VAL A 99 -6.15 17.01 3.16
#